data_b1ae4d157dfc95250422105ec7122026
#
_entry.id   b1ae4d157dfc95250422105ec7122026
#
_cell.length_a   1.000
_cell.length_b   1.000
_cell.length_c   1.000
_cell.angle_alpha   90.00
_cell.angle_beta   90.00
_cell.angle_gamma   90.00
#
_symmetry.space_group_name_H-M   'P 1'
#
loop_
_entity.id
_entity.type
_entity.pdbx_description
1 polymer ?
#
loop_
_entity_poly.entity_id
_entity_poly.type
_entity_poly.pdbx_seq_one_letter_code
_entity_poly.pdbx_strand_id
1 'polypeptide(L)'
;MEEDYKNNIGFLIHDVARLMRNLFDKRMSELGLTRSQWWILNYLYFNEGINQSEFANLLDLEKAPLSRLLDRMEKKGWIIRKSDKVDKRIKTVFLSKKIKPIIIKMRDKAQQTRQEALSNLSYIEDQNLRHYLKRIKETLVNKS
;
A
#
# COMPACT_ATOMS: atom_id res chain seq x y z
N MET A 1 21.02 -23.34 -21.79
CA MET A 1 20.88 -21.88 -21.97
C MET A 1 20.97 -21.28 -20.58
N GLU A 2 22.00 -20.50 -20.33
CA GLU A 2 22.13 -19.79 -19.07
C GLU A 2 21.03 -18.71 -19.00
N GLU A 3 20.19 -18.76 -17.98
CA GLU A 3 19.17 -17.75 -17.75
C GLU A 3 19.88 -16.46 -17.30
N ASP A 4 19.66 -15.37 -18.02
CA ASP A 4 20.22 -14.08 -17.65
C ASP A 4 19.45 -13.50 -16.45
N TYR A 5 19.93 -13.78 -15.26
CA TYR A 5 19.35 -13.32 -14.01
C TYR A 5 19.09 -11.79 -13.99
N LYS A 6 20.00 -11.00 -14.56
CA LYS A 6 19.91 -9.54 -14.54
C LYS A 6 18.79 -8.99 -15.44
N ASN A 7 18.44 -9.73 -16.46
CA ASN A 7 17.38 -9.36 -17.42
C ASN A 7 16.08 -10.12 -17.21
N ASN A 8 16.03 -11.02 -16.22
CA ASN A 8 14.80 -11.74 -15.93
C ASN A 8 13.75 -10.80 -15.34
N ILE A 9 12.57 -10.72 -15.98
CA ILE A 9 11.50 -9.78 -15.62
C ILE A 9 10.98 -10.00 -14.19
N GLY A 10 10.93 -11.25 -13.73
CA GLY A 10 10.48 -11.57 -12.38
C GLY A 10 11.40 -10.97 -11.31
N PHE A 11 12.71 -11.10 -11.48
CA PHE A 11 13.71 -10.51 -10.58
C PHE A 11 13.71 -8.98 -10.65
N LEU A 12 13.60 -8.41 -11.85
CA LEU A 12 13.54 -6.95 -12.01
C LEU A 12 12.34 -6.34 -11.28
N ILE A 13 11.16 -6.91 -11.44
CA ILE A 13 9.95 -6.45 -10.75
C ILE A 13 10.11 -6.60 -9.24
N HIS A 14 10.61 -7.75 -8.78
CA HIS A 14 10.84 -8.01 -7.36
C HIS A 14 11.83 -7.01 -6.75
N ASP A 15 12.96 -6.79 -7.40
CA ASP A 15 14.01 -5.87 -6.91
C ASP A 15 13.51 -4.43 -6.89
N VAL A 16 12.84 -3.98 -7.93
CA VAL A 16 12.26 -2.62 -7.97
C VAL A 16 11.26 -2.43 -6.84
N ALA A 17 10.34 -3.38 -6.66
CA ALA A 17 9.36 -3.31 -5.58
C ALA A 17 10.02 -3.29 -4.19
N ARG A 18 11.02 -4.12 -3.97
CA ARG A 18 11.79 -4.18 -2.72
C ARG A 18 12.53 -2.86 -2.44
N LEU A 19 13.23 -2.33 -3.43
CA LEU A 19 13.99 -1.08 -3.29
C LEU A 19 13.07 0.12 -3.05
N MET A 20 11.94 0.18 -3.72
CA MET A 20 10.93 1.20 -3.48
C MET A 20 10.37 1.11 -2.06
N ARG A 21 10.02 -0.08 -1.58
CA ARG A 21 9.55 -0.26 -0.20
C ARG A 21 10.59 0.17 0.83
N ASN A 22 11.86 -0.17 0.62
CA ASN A 22 12.92 0.22 1.52
C ASN A 22 13.08 1.75 1.60
N LEU A 23 12.98 2.43 0.47
CA LEU A 23 13.04 3.88 0.44
C LEU A 23 11.79 4.52 1.10
N PHE A 24 10.61 3.95 0.87
CA PHE A 24 9.40 4.38 1.56
C PHE A 24 9.51 4.20 3.08
N ASP A 25 9.99 3.05 3.54
CA ASP A 25 10.20 2.80 4.97
C ASP A 25 11.09 3.87 5.60
N LYS A 26 12.20 4.18 4.96
CA LYS A 26 13.13 5.20 5.45
C LYS A 26 12.45 6.57 5.57
N ARG A 27 11.70 6.97 4.55
CA ARG A 27 11.02 8.26 4.52
C ARG A 27 9.79 8.31 5.45
N MET A 28 9.07 7.22 5.57
CA MET A 28 7.92 7.14 6.49
C MET A 28 8.38 7.09 7.95
N SER A 29 9.55 6.51 8.24
CA SER A 29 10.12 6.53 9.60
C SER A 29 10.41 7.95 10.09
N GLU A 30 10.73 8.88 9.20
CA GLU A 30 10.88 10.31 9.53
C GLU A 30 9.57 10.95 10.00
N LEU A 31 8.43 10.37 9.64
CA LEU A 31 7.09 10.75 10.09
C LEU A 31 6.63 9.97 11.33
N GLY A 32 7.49 9.11 11.88
CA GLY A 32 7.15 8.23 12.99
C GLY A 32 6.29 7.02 12.61
N LEU A 33 6.28 6.63 11.34
CA LEU A 33 5.48 5.52 10.84
C LEU A 33 6.34 4.27 10.61
N THR A 34 5.90 3.14 11.14
CA THR A 34 6.46 1.82 10.82
C THR A 34 5.94 1.34 9.45
N ARG A 35 6.58 0.28 8.89
CA ARG A 35 6.14 -0.34 7.63
C ARG A 35 4.66 -0.76 7.70
N SER A 36 4.26 -1.45 8.74
CA SER A 36 2.87 -1.89 8.91
C SER A 36 1.90 -0.72 8.97
N GLN A 37 2.27 0.34 9.65
CA GLN A 37 1.43 1.52 9.81
C GLN A 37 1.25 2.27 8.49
N TRP A 38 2.33 2.60 7.77
CA TRP A 38 2.20 3.34 6.53
C TRP A 38 1.52 2.49 5.44
N TRP A 39 1.73 1.17 5.48
CA TRP A 39 1.08 0.23 4.56
C TRP A 39 -0.43 0.25 4.74
N ILE A 40 -0.91 0.09 5.97
CA ILE A 40 -2.33 0.16 6.31
C ILE A 40 -2.93 1.53 5.96
N LEU A 41 -2.28 2.61 6.37
CA LEU A 41 -2.76 3.97 6.12
C LEU A 41 -2.86 4.29 4.63
N ASN A 42 -1.89 3.83 3.85
CA ASN A 42 -1.88 4.04 2.41
C ASN A 42 -3.08 3.38 1.71
N TYR A 43 -3.35 2.12 2.03
CA TYR A 43 -4.50 1.42 1.46
C TYR A 43 -5.82 1.95 2.00
N LEU A 44 -5.89 2.28 3.28
CA LEU A 44 -7.10 2.82 3.89
C LEU A 44 -7.47 4.18 3.31
N TYR A 45 -6.49 5.01 2.97
CA TYR A 45 -6.73 6.29 2.33
C TYR A 45 -7.57 6.18 1.04
N PHE A 46 -7.35 5.14 0.25
CA PHE A 46 -8.10 4.90 -0.99
C PHE A 46 -9.36 4.04 -0.78
N ASN A 47 -9.51 3.40 0.37
CA ASN A 47 -10.55 2.42 0.63
C ASN A 47 -11.25 2.69 1.96
N GLU A 48 -11.40 3.95 2.34
CA GLU A 48 -12.03 4.33 3.60
C GLU A 48 -13.46 3.79 3.67
N GLY A 49 -13.82 3.19 4.79
CA GLY A 49 -15.10 2.50 4.97
C GLY A 49 -15.09 1.03 4.57
N ILE A 50 -13.93 0.49 4.18
CA ILE A 50 -13.78 -0.93 3.84
C ILE A 50 -14.09 -1.80 5.07
N ASN A 51 -14.73 -2.95 4.87
CA ASN A 51 -14.89 -3.90 5.95
C ASN A 51 -13.57 -4.64 6.23
N GLN A 52 -13.41 -5.09 7.47
CA GLN A 52 -12.15 -5.68 7.94
C GLN A 52 -11.74 -6.95 7.19
N SER A 53 -12.70 -7.77 6.77
CA SER A 53 -12.44 -8.98 5.99
C SER A 53 -11.94 -8.68 4.59
N GLU A 54 -12.57 -7.73 3.89
CA GLU A 54 -12.11 -7.26 2.58
C GLU A 54 -10.74 -6.58 2.68
N PHE A 55 -10.50 -5.84 3.76
CA PHE A 55 -9.23 -5.18 3.99
C PHE A 55 -8.08 -6.19 4.20
N ALA A 56 -8.32 -7.28 4.92
CA ALA A 56 -7.36 -8.36 5.07
C ALA A 56 -7.00 -8.98 3.71
N ASN A 57 -7.99 -9.23 2.86
CA ASN A 57 -7.76 -9.73 1.51
C ASN A 57 -6.96 -8.75 0.64
N LEU A 58 -7.30 -7.46 0.70
CA LEU A 58 -6.60 -6.41 -0.04
C LEU A 58 -5.13 -6.29 0.37
N LEU A 59 -4.83 -6.45 1.65
CA LEU A 59 -3.48 -6.37 2.20
C LEU A 59 -2.71 -7.70 2.16
N ASP A 60 -3.37 -8.77 1.71
CA ASP A 60 -2.83 -10.13 1.72
C ASP A 60 -2.38 -10.56 3.12
N LEU A 61 -3.21 -10.27 4.11
CA LEU A 61 -3.01 -10.60 5.52
C LEU A 61 -4.12 -11.49 6.04
N GLU A 62 -3.77 -12.29 7.06
CA GLU A 62 -4.76 -12.99 7.87
C GLU A 62 -5.57 -12.01 8.72
N LYS A 63 -6.82 -12.38 9.04
CA LYS A 63 -7.74 -11.50 9.79
C LYS A 63 -7.24 -11.15 11.19
N ALA A 64 -6.70 -12.12 11.91
CA ALA A 64 -6.26 -11.91 13.30
C ALA A 64 -5.04 -10.96 13.40
N PRO A 65 -3.96 -11.12 12.62
CA PRO A 65 -2.87 -10.14 12.58
C PRO A 65 -3.34 -8.72 12.23
N LEU A 66 -4.20 -8.58 11.22
CA LEU A 66 -4.75 -7.28 10.85
C LEU A 66 -5.55 -6.68 11.99
N SER A 67 -6.41 -7.45 12.66
CA SER A 67 -7.20 -6.95 13.77
C SER A 67 -6.31 -6.39 14.89
N ARG A 68 -5.21 -7.09 15.22
CA ARG A 68 -4.24 -6.61 16.22
C ARG A 68 -3.55 -5.31 15.82
N LEU A 69 -3.18 -5.18 14.54
CA LEU A 69 -2.61 -3.93 14.01
C LEU A 69 -3.61 -2.78 14.11
N LEU A 70 -4.85 -3.03 13.71
CA LEU A 70 -5.93 -2.03 13.78
C LEU A 70 -6.26 -1.65 15.24
N ASP A 71 -6.24 -2.60 16.17
CA ASP A 71 -6.43 -2.32 17.60
C ASP A 71 -5.41 -1.30 18.11
N ARG A 72 -4.14 -1.49 17.75
CA ARG A 72 -3.07 -0.58 18.14
C ARG A 72 -3.23 0.81 17.52
N MET A 73 -3.62 0.86 16.25
CA MET A 73 -3.83 2.13 15.55
C MET A 73 -5.06 2.88 16.05
N GLU A 74 -6.10 2.15 16.43
CA GLU A 74 -7.30 2.73 17.06
C GLU A 74 -6.97 3.32 18.44
N LYS A 75 -6.15 2.63 19.25
CA LYS A 75 -5.66 3.15 20.53
C LYS A 75 -4.85 4.43 20.40
N LYS A 76 -4.09 4.56 19.30
CA LYS A 76 -3.38 5.81 18.98
C LYS A 76 -4.34 6.93 18.52
N GLY A 77 -5.60 6.62 18.26
CA GLY A 77 -6.58 7.55 17.74
C GLY A 77 -6.39 7.85 16.25
N TRP A 78 -5.73 6.98 15.50
CA TRP A 78 -5.46 7.16 14.08
C TRP A 78 -6.57 6.65 13.19
N ILE A 79 -7.25 5.60 13.61
CA ILE A 79 -8.38 5.01 12.89
C ILE A 79 -9.60 4.91 13.80
N ILE A 80 -10.76 4.75 13.17
CA ILE A 80 -12.04 4.51 13.81
C ILE A 80 -12.63 3.26 13.17
N ARG A 81 -13.11 2.34 13.99
CA ARG A 81 -13.89 1.19 13.52
C ARG A 81 -15.35 1.38 13.90
N LYS A 82 -16.22 1.10 12.95
CA LYS A 82 -17.67 1.16 13.14
C LYS A 82 -18.28 -0.19 12.82
N SER A 83 -19.33 -0.58 13.56
CA SER A 83 -20.14 -1.73 13.21
C SER A 83 -21.00 -1.40 11.99
N ASP A 84 -21.18 -2.35 11.07
CA ASP A 84 -22.10 -2.20 9.96
C ASP A 84 -23.53 -1.99 10.48
N LYS A 85 -24.32 -1.20 9.77
CA LYS A 85 -25.68 -0.88 10.18
C LYS A 85 -26.64 -2.07 10.06
N VAL A 86 -26.37 -2.94 9.11
CA VAL A 86 -27.21 -4.13 8.81
C VAL A 86 -26.73 -5.33 9.60
N ASP A 87 -25.43 -5.68 9.51
CA ASP A 87 -24.82 -6.76 10.26
C ASP A 87 -23.75 -6.22 11.22
N LYS A 88 -24.11 -6.10 12.50
CA LYS A 88 -23.26 -5.54 13.56
C LYS A 88 -21.98 -6.36 13.82
N ARG A 89 -21.88 -7.57 13.28
CA ARG A 89 -20.68 -8.39 13.36
C ARG A 89 -19.58 -7.91 12.40
N ILE A 90 -19.99 -7.19 11.35
CA ILE A 90 -19.09 -6.62 10.36
C ILE A 90 -18.54 -5.29 10.89
N LYS A 91 -17.20 -5.16 10.90
CA LYS A 91 -16.50 -3.92 11.26
C LYS A 91 -16.00 -3.22 10.00
N THR A 92 -16.23 -1.93 9.91
CA THR A 92 -15.71 -1.05 8.86
C THR A 92 -14.66 -0.12 9.44
N VAL A 93 -13.67 0.26 8.64
CA VAL A 93 -12.48 1.01 9.09
C VAL A 93 -12.42 2.36 8.40
N PHE A 94 -12.18 3.41 9.19
CA PHE A 94 -12.09 4.80 8.74
C PHE A 94 -10.85 5.47 9.31
N LEU A 95 -10.34 6.46 8.59
CA LEU A 95 -9.30 7.36 9.12
C LEU A 95 -9.91 8.36 10.11
N SER A 96 -9.22 8.61 11.22
CA SER A 96 -9.62 9.67 12.14
C SER A 96 -9.17 11.05 11.63
N LYS A 97 -9.75 12.11 12.18
CA LYS A 97 -9.30 13.48 11.88
C LYS A 97 -7.86 13.72 12.38
N LYS A 98 -7.45 13.06 13.45
CA LYS A 98 -6.12 13.19 14.06
C LYS A 98 -4.98 12.80 13.11
N ILE A 99 -5.17 11.75 12.29
CA ILE A 99 -4.13 11.25 11.40
C ILE A 99 -4.04 12.01 10.07
N LYS A 100 -5.05 12.79 9.70
CA LYS A 100 -5.10 13.49 8.40
C LYS A 100 -3.86 14.33 8.09
N PRO A 101 -3.30 15.14 9.00
CA PRO A 101 -2.07 15.89 8.71
C PRO A 101 -0.88 14.99 8.38
N ILE A 102 -0.76 13.84 9.05
CA ILE A 102 0.28 12.85 8.78
C ILE A 102 0.06 12.20 7.41
N ILE A 103 -1.19 11.88 7.06
CA ILE A 103 -1.55 11.33 5.75
C ILE A 103 -1.13 12.28 4.62
N ILE A 104 -1.37 13.58 4.75
CA ILE A 104 -0.95 14.57 3.75
C ILE A 104 0.57 14.51 3.54
N LYS A 105 1.35 14.56 4.63
CA LYS A 105 2.82 14.47 4.57
C LYS A 105 3.29 13.13 3.98
N MET A 106 2.64 12.05 4.35
CA MET A 106 2.91 10.71 3.82
C MET A 106 2.68 10.67 2.29
N ARG A 107 1.57 11.25 1.83
CA ARG A 107 1.23 11.30 0.40
C ARG A 107 2.24 12.13 -0.39
N ASP A 108 2.67 13.28 0.15
CA ASP A 108 3.69 14.12 -0.48
C ASP A 108 5.03 13.38 -0.62
N LYS A 109 5.49 12.74 0.45
CA LYS A 109 6.73 11.94 0.41
C LYS A 109 6.62 10.76 -0.55
N ALA A 110 5.47 10.10 -0.60
CA ALA A 110 5.21 9.01 -1.53
C ALA A 110 5.26 9.48 -3.00
N GLN A 111 4.66 10.63 -3.30
CA GLN A 111 4.71 11.22 -4.63
C GLN A 111 6.13 11.57 -5.05
N GLN A 112 6.89 12.24 -4.17
CA GLN A 112 8.30 12.58 -4.41
C GLN A 112 9.13 11.31 -4.69
N THR A 113 8.93 10.27 -3.91
CA THR A 113 9.66 9.00 -4.08
C THR A 113 9.36 8.35 -5.43
N ARG A 114 8.10 8.36 -5.87
CA ARG A 114 7.73 7.84 -7.19
C ARG A 114 8.36 8.67 -8.31
N GLN A 115 8.33 9.98 -8.18
CA GLN A 115 8.95 10.89 -9.17
C GLN A 115 10.47 10.65 -9.27
N GLU A 116 11.15 10.51 -8.15
CA GLU A 116 12.59 10.20 -8.14
C GLU A 116 12.87 8.83 -8.75
N ALA A 117 12.10 7.82 -8.42
CA ALA A 117 12.27 6.46 -8.95
C ALA A 117 12.10 6.41 -10.47
N LEU A 118 11.26 7.26 -11.04
CA LEU A 118 10.96 7.32 -12.46
C LEU A 118 11.69 8.45 -13.20
N SER A 119 12.57 9.19 -12.51
CA SER A 119 13.23 10.38 -13.06
C SER A 119 14.11 10.10 -14.29
N ASN A 120 14.53 8.86 -14.47
CA ASN A 120 15.34 8.40 -15.59
C ASN A 120 14.52 8.09 -16.86
N LEU A 121 13.18 8.11 -16.76
CA LEU A 121 12.26 7.82 -17.83
C LEU A 121 11.67 9.10 -18.40
N SER A 122 11.50 9.16 -19.71
CA SER A 122 10.72 10.21 -20.36
C SER A 122 9.24 10.06 -20.00
N TYR A 123 8.45 11.08 -20.28
CA TYR A 123 6.99 11.03 -20.08
C TYR A 123 6.34 9.85 -20.82
N ILE A 124 6.73 9.64 -22.09
CA ILE A 124 6.20 8.54 -22.90
C ILE A 124 6.62 7.18 -22.33
N GLU A 125 7.87 7.03 -21.91
CA GLU A 125 8.37 5.80 -21.29
C GLU A 125 7.64 5.49 -19.98
N ASP A 126 7.40 6.49 -19.14
CA ASP A 126 6.61 6.33 -17.90
C ASP A 126 5.17 5.86 -18.23
N GLN A 127 4.51 6.50 -19.17
CA GLN A 127 3.15 6.09 -19.58
C GLN A 127 3.11 4.67 -20.14
N ASN A 128 4.08 4.31 -20.97
CA ASN A 128 4.20 2.96 -21.52
C ASN A 128 4.44 1.92 -20.42
N LEU A 129 5.32 2.21 -19.48
CA LEU A 129 5.60 1.32 -18.35
C LEU A 129 4.32 1.05 -17.54
N ARG A 130 3.55 2.08 -17.22
CA ARG A 130 2.28 1.94 -16.51
C ARG A 130 1.29 1.09 -17.28
N HIS A 131 1.20 1.30 -18.57
CA HIS A 131 0.34 0.52 -19.45
C HIS A 131 0.72 -0.95 -19.46
N TYR A 132 2.00 -1.27 -19.61
CA TYR A 132 2.48 -2.66 -19.63
C TYR A 132 2.29 -3.35 -18.27
N LEU A 133 2.58 -2.67 -17.18
CA LEU A 133 2.36 -3.21 -15.82
C LEU A 133 0.88 -3.53 -15.57
N LYS A 134 -0.03 -2.67 -16.03
CA LYS A 134 -1.48 -2.94 -15.93
C LYS A 134 -1.87 -4.19 -16.71
N ARG A 135 -1.40 -4.35 -17.93
CA ARG A 135 -1.67 -5.54 -18.75
C ARG A 135 -1.16 -6.81 -18.11
N ILE A 136 0.05 -6.77 -17.55
CA ILE A 136 0.63 -7.91 -16.80
C ILE A 136 -0.24 -8.25 -15.61
N LYS A 137 -0.64 -7.24 -14.84
CA LYS A 137 -1.51 -7.41 -13.67
C LYS A 137 -2.85 -8.06 -14.04
N GLU A 138 -3.50 -7.59 -15.09
CA GLU A 138 -4.77 -8.14 -15.59
C GLU A 138 -4.64 -9.61 -15.96
N THR A 139 -3.56 -9.97 -16.66
CA THR A 139 -3.28 -11.37 -17.01
C THR A 139 -3.12 -12.24 -15.76
N LEU A 140 -2.40 -11.76 -14.76
CA LEU A 140 -2.16 -12.52 -13.53
C LEU A 140 -3.42 -12.67 -12.68
N VAL A 141 -4.23 -11.62 -12.58
CA VAL A 141 -5.53 -11.67 -11.87
C VAL A 141 -6.44 -12.73 -12.49
N ASN A 142 -6.49 -12.82 -13.82
CA ASN A 142 -7.35 -13.79 -14.52
C ASN A 142 -6.85 -15.25 -14.39
N LYS A 143 -5.65 -15.48 -13.92
CA LYS A 143 -5.06 -16.82 -13.68
C LYS A 143 -5.14 -17.29 -12.23
N SER A 144 -5.54 -16.40 -11.34
CA SER A 144 -5.60 -16.69 -9.88
C SER A 144 -6.87 -17.41 -9.49
#